data_0089df13b0e24d0267b55708b5b75947
#
_entry.id   0089df13b0e24d0267b55708b5b75947
#
_cell.length_a   1.000
_cell.length_b   1.000
_cell.length_c   1.000
_cell.angle_alpha   90.00
_cell.angle_beta   90.00
_cell.angle_gamma   90.00
#
_symmetry.space_group_name_H-M   'P 1'
#
loop_
_entity.id
_entity.type
_entity.pdbx_description
1 polymer ?
#
loop_
_entity_poly.entity_id
_entity_poly.type
_entity_poly.pdbx_seq_one_letter_code
_entity_poly.pdbx_strand_id
1 'polypeptide(L)'
;MAPCSTATGEEFLEHPAQALADYRAAGVDRVVCEEKHMGSRAVVLVCRDPDGGPFGPGGGVVHTRTGRPFFGPPHDGELLGRVRAAVGAAGLWAELDTDWLLLDCELLPWSAKAGGLIREQYASVGAAGRAALPAVLATLDAAAGRGLPVGDLRDRMAARLADVEAYSAAYRAYVGPTDGLAGVTLAPFAALASAGASHVDRDHGWHLDLADRLCATDPGFFTVTRRRVVDLADASAEADAIGWWLALTAAGGEGMVVKPYAGLAARSPKGSLLQPGIKCRGREYLRIIYGPGYTDPEQLAALRRRSLGRKRGLALREHALGLAALAALADGAPLWRRHELVFAILACESEPVDPRL
;
A
#
# COMPACT_ATOMS: atom_id res chain seq x y z
N MET A 1 -6.97 4.30 2.77
CA MET A 1 -7.20 4.54 1.31
C MET A 1 -8.16 3.50 0.76
N ALA A 2 -9.09 3.90 -0.11
CA ALA A 2 -10.05 3.03 -0.77
C ALA A 2 -9.58 2.62 -2.18
N PRO A 3 -10.10 1.51 -2.75
CA PRO A 3 -9.86 1.19 -4.14
C PRO A 3 -10.59 2.15 -5.09
N CYS A 4 -10.18 2.17 -6.35
CA CYS A 4 -10.89 2.89 -7.40
C CYS A 4 -12.28 2.30 -7.66
N SER A 5 -13.13 3.07 -8.32
CA SER A 5 -14.40 2.58 -8.86
C SER A 5 -14.16 1.36 -9.76
N THR A 6 -15.18 0.51 -9.91
CA THR A 6 -15.07 -0.67 -10.76
C THR A 6 -14.75 -0.27 -12.20
N ALA A 7 -13.78 -0.92 -12.80
CA ALA A 7 -13.39 -0.67 -14.19
C ALA A 7 -14.58 -0.85 -15.16
N THR A 8 -14.65 -0.05 -16.21
CA THR A 8 -15.70 -0.15 -17.22
C THR A 8 -15.51 -1.35 -18.16
N GLY A 9 -14.24 -1.70 -18.47
CA GLY A 9 -13.91 -2.89 -19.25
C GLY A 9 -14.07 -4.20 -18.48
N GLU A 10 -14.23 -5.31 -19.19
CA GLU A 10 -14.47 -6.63 -18.58
C GLU A 10 -13.18 -7.30 -18.07
N GLU A 11 -12.03 -6.86 -18.55
CA GLU A 11 -10.73 -7.48 -18.27
C GLU A 11 -10.23 -7.24 -16.83
N PHE A 12 -10.54 -6.05 -16.26
CA PHE A 12 -10.04 -5.62 -14.96
C PHE A 12 -11.17 -5.34 -13.97
N LEU A 13 -10.91 -5.61 -12.69
CA LEU A 13 -11.77 -5.14 -11.59
C LEU A 13 -11.43 -3.70 -11.21
N GLU A 14 -10.15 -3.36 -11.18
CA GLU A 14 -9.61 -2.04 -10.88
C GLU A 14 -8.77 -1.56 -12.06
N HIS A 15 -8.91 -0.28 -12.42
CA HIS A 15 -8.14 0.32 -13.51
C HIS A 15 -7.86 1.81 -13.22
N PRO A 16 -6.67 2.34 -13.53
CA PRO A 16 -6.30 3.72 -13.21
C PRO A 16 -7.24 4.78 -13.78
N ALA A 17 -7.78 4.56 -14.97
CA ALA A 17 -8.73 5.49 -15.58
C ALA A 17 -9.89 5.86 -14.66
N GLN A 18 -10.33 4.93 -13.78
CA GLN A 18 -11.40 5.20 -12.82
C GLN A 18 -10.93 6.13 -11.69
N ALA A 19 -9.70 5.99 -11.22
CA ALA A 19 -9.15 6.87 -10.19
C ALA A 19 -8.90 8.27 -10.74
N LEU A 20 -8.39 8.38 -11.98
CA LEU A 20 -8.19 9.65 -12.66
C LEU A 20 -9.53 10.36 -12.89
N ALA A 21 -10.56 9.63 -13.34
CA ALA A 21 -11.92 10.15 -13.51
C ALA A 21 -12.55 10.58 -12.17
N ASP A 22 -12.38 9.80 -11.09
CA ASP A 22 -12.86 10.14 -9.76
C ASP A 22 -12.27 11.48 -9.26
N TYR A 23 -10.95 11.70 -9.45
CA TYR A 23 -10.30 12.96 -9.06
C TYR A 23 -10.69 14.13 -9.97
N ARG A 24 -10.81 13.92 -11.28
CA ARG A 24 -11.32 14.94 -12.21
C ARG A 24 -12.72 15.38 -11.82
N ALA A 25 -13.62 14.45 -11.49
CA ALA A 25 -14.97 14.75 -11.03
C ALA A 25 -14.98 15.49 -9.67
N ALA A 26 -13.95 15.31 -8.85
CA ALA A 26 -13.77 16.03 -7.60
C ALA A 26 -13.14 17.43 -7.79
N GLY A 27 -12.81 17.84 -9.02
CA GLY A 27 -12.22 19.12 -9.36
C GLY A 27 -10.72 19.21 -9.08
N VAL A 28 -10.00 18.09 -9.18
CA VAL A 28 -8.54 18.04 -9.09
C VAL A 28 -7.98 18.18 -10.50
N ASP A 29 -7.00 19.08 -10.68
CA ASP A 29 -6.35 19.32 -11.96
C ASP A 29 -5.13 18.41 -12.18
N ARG A 30 -4.38 18.11 -11.09
CA ARG A 30 -3.13 17.37 -11.16
C ARG A 30 -3.03 16.31 -10.07
N VAL A 31 -2.59 15.13 -10.47
CA VAL A 31 -2.39 13.99 -9.56
C VAL A 31 -0.96 13.45 -9.67
N VAL A 32 -0.53 12.70 -8.66
CA VAL A 32 0.64 11.86 -8.73
C VAL A 32 0.20 10.38 -8.66
N CYS A 33 0.68 9.60 -9.62
CA CYS A 33 0.54 8.15 -9.65
C CYS A 33 1.83 7.56 -9.07
N GLU A 34 1.78 6.98 -7.89
CA GLU A 34 2.91 6.36 -7.21
C GLU A 34 2.83 4.84 -7.33
N GLU A 35 3.97 4.20 -7.55
CA GLU A 35 4.07 2.75 -7.41
C GLU A 35 3.59 2.33 -6.02
N LYS A 36 2.68 1.37 -5.99
CA LYS A 36 2.23 0.81 -4.72
C LYS A 36 3.14 -0.35 -4.34
N HIS A 37 3.96 -0.11 -3.32
CA HIS A 37 4.82 -1.14 -2.77
C HIS A 37 4.02 -2.21 -2.05
N MET A 38 4.38 -3.47 -2.25
CA MET A 38 3.82 -4.60 -1.51
C MET A 38 4.71 -4.92 -0.31
N GLY A 39 4.43 -4.26 0.78
CA GLY A 39 5.14 -4.39 2.05
C GLY A 39 4.20 -4.29 3.24
N SER A 40 4.69 -3.64 4.27
CA SER A 40 3.92 -3.29 5.47
C SER A 40 4.19 -1.83 5.80
N ARG A 41 3.12 -1.02 5.92
CA ARG A 41 3.26 0.40 6.27
C ARG A 41 4.01 0.54 7.59
N ALA A 42 5.08 1.34 7.57
CA ALA A 42 5.90 1.67 8.72
C ALA A 42 5.87 3.18 8.96
N VAL A 43 5.42 3.58 10.14
CA VAL A 43 5.52 4.96 10.63
C VAL A 43 6.80 5.06 11.44
N VAL A 44 7.73 5.88 10.97
CA VAL A 44 9.07 6.00 11.54
C VAL A 44 9.22 7.39 12.16
N LEU A 45 9.31 7.44 13.49
CA LEU A 45 9.74 8.62 14.22
C LEU A 45 11.22 8.46 14.52
N VAL A 46 12.05 9.38 14.04
CA VAL A 46 13.49 9.37 14.29
C VAL A 46 13.92 10.69 14.92
N CYS A 47 14.70 10.63 16.01
CA CYS A 47 15.32 11.79 16.63
C CYS A 47 16.77 11.93 16.18
N ARG A 48 17.25 13.18 16.12
CA ARG A 48 18.64 13.53 15.82
C ARG A 48 19.61 12.98 16.88
N ASP A 49 19.23 13.14 18.15
CA ASP A 49 19.94 12.57 19.28
C ASP A 49 19.31 11.23 19.69
N PRO A 50 20.07 10.11 19.70
CA PRO A 50 19.57 8.82 20.13
C PRO A 50 19.25 8.75 21.62
N ASP A 51 19.87 9.58 22.45
CA ASP A 51 19.79 9.49 23.92
C ASP A 51 18.97 10.63 24.55
N GLY A 52 18.75 11.74 23.85
CA GLY A 52 18.17 12.98 24.38
C GLY A 52 16.92 13.50 23.68
N GLY A 53 16.27 12.73 22.83
CA GLY A 53 15.11 13.21 22.06
C GLY A 53 13.86 13.43 22.93
N PRO A 54 12.89 14.26 22.46
CA PRO A 54 11.68 14.62 23.21
C PRO A 54 10.69 13.46 23.43
N PHE A 55 10.96 12.30 22.84
CA PHE A 55 10.11 11.11 22.89
C PHE A 55 10.69 9.96 23.74
N GLY A 56 11.71 10.26 24.55
CA GLY A 56 12.34 9.30 25.44
C GLY A 56 13.58 8.62 24.87
N PRO A 57 14.18 7.68 25.61
CA PRO A 57 15.42 7.03 25.22
C PRO A 57 15.23 6.13 23.99
N GLY A 58 16.30 5.93 23.21
CA GLY A 58 16.34 5.13 22.00
C GLY A 58 16.20 5.92 20.71
N GLY A 59 15.97 7.24 20.80
CA GLY A 59 16.04 8.14 19.65
C GLY A 59 14.99 7.92 18.58
N GLY A 60 13.81 7.38 18.94
CA GLY A 60 12.69 7.21 18.03
C GLY A 60 11.95 5.88 18.19
N VAL A 61 11.00 5.64 17.28
CA VAL A 61 10.20 4.40 17.21
C VAL A 61 9.83 4.05 15.79
N VAL A 62 9.64 2.75 15.53
CA VAL A 62 9.08 2.23 14.27
C VAL A 62 7.81 1.46 14.58
N HIS A 63 6.69 1.97 14.09
CA HIS A 63 5.39 1.36 14.33
C HIS A 63 4.72 0.91 13.04
N THR A 64 3.95 -0.16 13.13
CA THR A 64 3.00 -0.55 12.10
C THR A 64 1.84 0.46 12.02
N ARG A 65 1.00 0.35 11.00
CA ARG A 65 -0.21 1.19 10.85
C ARG A 65 -1.09 1.24 12.11
N THR A 66 -1.15 0.14 12.87
CA THR A 66 -1.99 0.01 14.08
C THR A 66 -1.25 0.34 15.36
N GLY A 67 -0.07 0.96 15.30
CA GLY A 67 0.69 1.40 16.45
C GLY A 67 1.45 0.28 17.19
N ARG A 68 1.55 -0.92 16.61
CA ARG A 68 2.36 -2.00 17.20
C ARG A 68 3.83 -1.82 16.83
N PRO A 69 4.78 -2.17 17.72
CA PRO A 69 6.20 -2.20 17.38
C PRO A 69 6.44 -3.05 16.12
N PHE A 70 7.37 -2.61 15.28
CA PHE A 70 7.59 -3.31 14.00
C PHE A 70 8.39 -4.60 14.21
N PHE A 71 9.55 -4.52 14.86
CA PHE A 71 10.40 -5.68 15.14
C PHE A 71 10.53 -5.90 16.64
N GLY A 72 11.52 -5.30 17.26
CA GLY A 72 11.91 -5.36 18.66
C GLY A 72 13.22 -4.62 18.86
N PRO A 73 13.65 -4.36 20.10
CA PRO A 73 14.68 -3.37 20.41
C PRO A 73 15.97 -3.44 19.58
N PRO A 74 16.60 -4.61 19.30
CA PRO A 74 17.83 -4.62 18.54
C PRO A 74 17.65 -4.13 17.10
N HIS A 75 16.63 -4.63 16.41
CA HIS A 75 16.38 -4.30 15.00
C HIS A 75 15.75 -2.93 14.81
N ASP A 76 14.85 -2.51 15.72
CA ASP A 76 14.30 -1.15 15.69
C ASP A 76 15.42 -0.12 15.89
N GLY A 77 16.37 -0.37 16.79
CA GLY A 77 17.54 0.49 17.02
C GLY A 77 18.46 0.60 15.81
N GLU A 78 18.74 -0.53 15.13
CA GLU A 78 19.54 -0.56 13.90
C GLU A 78 18.84 0.21 12.77
N LEU A 79 17.53 -0.02 12.56
CA LEU A 79 16.73 0.69 11.56
C LEU A 79 16.73 2.19 11.81
N LEU A 80 16.46 2.61 13.05
CA LEU A 80 16.47 4.02 13.43
C LEU A 80 17.85 4.65 13.25
N GLY A 81 18.93 3.91 13.54
CA GLY A 81 20.29 4.34 13.30
C GLY A 81 20.56 4.65 11.83
N ARG A 82 20.13 3.77 10.91
CA ARG A 82 20.24 3.97 9.46
C ARG A 82 19.42 5.15 8.97
N VAL A 83 18.16 5.28 9.42
CA VAL A 83 17.30 6.42 9.06
C VAL A 83 17.88 7.73 9.57
N ARG A 84 18.40 7.76 10.82
CA ARG A 84 19.05 8.94 11.41
C ARG A 84 20.28 9.38 10.60
N ALA A 85 21.12 8.43 10.21
CA ALA A 85 22.30 8.71 9.39
C ALA A 85 21.89 9.28 8.03
N ALA A 86 20.85 8.71 7.40
CA ALA A 86 20.32 9.18 6.13
C ALA A 86 19.75 10.60 6.21
N VAL A 87 18.95 10.91 7.25
CA VAL A 87 18.40 12.26 7.48
C VAL A 87 19.55 13.28 7.67
N GLY A 88 20.61 12.90 8.39
CA GLY A 88 21.80 13.72 8.56
C GLY A 88 22.57 13.92 7.25
N ALA A 89 22.85 12.86 6.50
CA ALA A 89 23.57 12.92 5.23
C ALA A 89 22.79 13.70 4.15
N ALA A 90 21.46 13.61 4.15
CA ALA A 90 20.60 14.43 3.29
C ALA A 90 20.46 15.90 3.72
N GLY A 91 21.07 16.30 4.86
CA GLY A 91 21.03 17.67 5.37
C GLY A 91 19.69 18.11 5.95
N LEU A 92 18.75 17.17 6.18
CA LEU A 92 17.38 17.49 6.54
C LEU A 92 17.22 18.04 7.96
N TRP A 93 18.13 17.72 8.89
CA TRP A 93 18.13 18.30 10.25
C TRP A 93 18.26 19.82 10.21
N ALA A 94 19.16 20.35 9.37
CA ALA A 94 19.37 21.78 9.23
C ALA A 94 18.30 22.44 8.35
N GLU A 95 17.90 21.78 7.25
CA GLU A 95 16.90 22.33 6.31
C GLU A 95 15.53 22.52 6.96
N LEU A 96 15.11 21.55 7.78
CA LEU A 96 13.82 21.58 8.46
C LEU A 96 13.90 22.21 9.86
N ASP A 97 15.09 22.69 10.28
CA ASP A 97 15.36 23.22 11.61
C ASP A 97 14.74 22.34 12.70
N THR A 98 15.10 21.05 12.71
CA THR A 98 14.44 20.05 13.54
C THR A 98 15.43 19.09 14.21
N ASP A 99 15.04 18.56 15.36
CA ASP A 99 15.71 17.50 16.08
C ASP A 99 14.98 16.16 16.01
N TRP A 100 13.83 16.10 15.35
CA TRP A 100 13.11 14.85 15.05
C TRP A 100 12.30 14.96 13.76
N LEU A 101 12.07 13.81 13.11
CA LEU A 101 11.29 13.68 11.87
C LEU A 101 10.37 12.48 11.95
N LEU A 102 9.12 12.69 11.51
CA LEU A 102 8.11 11.64 11.39
C LEU A 102 7.88 11.32 9.91
N LEU A 103 8.21 10.09 9.52
CA LEU A 103 8.10 9.60 8.15
C LEU A 103 6.99 8.58 8.00
N ASP A 104 6.32 8.58 6.86
CA ASP A 104 5.43 7.51 6.39
C ASP A 104 6.17 6.70 5.32
N CYS A 105 6.31 5.41 5.56
CA CYS A 105 7.13 4.51 4.76
C CYS A 105 6.40 3.20 4.51
N GLU A 106 6.89 2.44 3.53
CA GLU A 106 6.58 1.02 3.36
C GLU A 106 7.83 0.20 3.63
N LEU A 107 7.73 -0.85 4.44
CA LEU A 107 8.81 -1.77 4.72
C LEU A 107 8.62 -3.04 3.91
N LEU A 108 9.66 -3.42 3.16
CA LEU A 108 9.69 -4.58 2.26
C LEU A 108 10.74 -5.60 2.73
N PRO A 109 10.58 -6.89 2.35
CA PRO A 109 9.43 -7.47 1.61
C PRO A 109 8.21 -7.68 2.52
N TRP A 110 7.04 -7.92 1.92
CA TRP A 110 5.80 -8.21 2.67
C TRP A 110 5.98 -9.36 3.67
N SER A 111 6.74 -10.39 3.30
CA SER A 111 7.03 -11.54 4.17
C SER A 111 7.75 -11.19 5.47
N ALA A 112 8.46 -10.06 5.56
CA ALA A 112 9.14 -9.64 6.78
C ALA A 112 8.19 -9.49 7.98
N LYS A 113 6.93 -9.09 7.73
CA LYS A 113 5.89 -8.96 8.77
C LYS A 113 4.76 -9.99 8.61
N ALA A 114 4.41 -10.33 7.37
CA ALA A 114 3.28 -11.20 7.05
C ALA A 114 3.65 -12.68 6.89
N GLY A 115 4.86 -13.11 7.26
CA GLY A 115 5.35 -14.47 7.04
C GLY A 115 4.43 -15.57 7.63
N GLY A 116 3.86 -15.36 8.81
CA GLY A 116 2.87 -16.27 9.40
C GLY A 116 1.60 -16.36 8.56
N LEU A 117 1.02 -15.22 8.20
CA LEU A 117 -0.17 -15.14 7.37
C LEU A 117 0.04 -15.81 6.00
N ILE A 118 1.21 -15.59 5.39
CA ILE A 118 1.55 -16.20 4.09
C ILE A 118 1.59 -17.71 4.20
N ARG A 119 2.24 -18.27 5.22
CA ARG A 119 2.35 -19.71 5.42
C ARG A 119 1.00 -20.37 5.74
N GLU A 120 0.26 -19.77 6.66
CA GLU A 120 -0.96 -20.38 7.21
C GLU A 120 -2.17 -20.25 6.30
N GLN A 121 -2.27 -19.15 5.55
CA GLN A 121 -3.44 -18.90 4.70
C GLN A 121 -3.10 -19.02 3.20
N TYR A 122 -2.17 -18.25 2.68
CA TYR A 122 -1.95 -18.19 1.23
C TYR A 122 -1.25 -19.43 0.69
N ALA A 123 -0.16 -19.86 1.32
CA ALA A 123 0.59 -21.02 0.85
C ALA A 123 -0.18 -22.34 0.99
N SER A 124 -1.00 -22.48 2.03
CA SER A 124 -1.84 -23.67 2.25
C SER A 124 -2.90 -23.84 1.16
N VAL A 125 -3.55 -22.76 0.72
CA VAL A 125 -4.52 -22.80 -0.40
C VAL A 125 -3.85 -23.23 -1.69
N GLY A 126 -2.70 -22.63 -2.03
CA GLY A 126 -1.93 -22.99 -3.20
C GLY A 126 -1.43 -24.44 -3.17
N ALA A 127 -0.97 -24.92 -2.01
CA ALA A 127 -0.51 -26.29 -1.84
C ALA A 127 -1.65 -27.31 -2.01
N ALA A 128 -2.80 -27.07 -1.37
CA ALA A 128 -3.96 -27.94 -1.47
C ALA A 128 -4.46 -28.06 -2.92
N GLY A 129 -4.59 -26.94 -3.63
CA GLY A 129 -5.03 -26.95 -5.02
C GLY A 129 -4.08 -27.70 -5.95
N ARG A 130 -2.76 -27.46 -5.83
CA ARG A 130 -1.76 -28.18 -6.63
C ARG A 130 -1.65 -29.66 -6.32
N ALA A 131 -1.98 -30.08 -5.11
CA ALA A 131 -2.01 -31.50 -4.76
C ALA A 131 -3.27 -32.20 -5.27
N ALA A 132 -4.43 -31.58 -5.18
CA ALA A 132 -5.72 -32.19 -5.48
C ALA A 132 -6.09 -32.14 -6.97
N LEU A 133 -5.93 -31.00 -7.64
CA LEU A 133 -6.46 -30.81 -9.00
C LEU A 133 -5.81 -31.71 -10.06
N PRO A 134 -4.51 -32.05 -10.06
CA PRO A 134 -3.94 -33.02 -11.00
C PRO A 134 -4.57 -34.41 -10.88
N ALA A 135 -4.85 -34.88 -9.65
CA ALA A 135 -5.51 -36.17 -9.43
C ALA A 135 -6.95 -36.17 -9.92
N VAL A 136 -7.68 -35.04 -9.73
CA VAL A 136 -9.03 -34.87 -10.29
C VAL A 136 -8.98 -34.93 -11.81
N LEU A 137 -8.06 -34.20 -12.44
CA LEU A 137 -7.91 -34.18 -13.91
C LEU A 137 -7.62 -35.60 -14.46
N ALA A 138 -6.67 -36.30 -13.85
CA ALA A 138 -6.38 -37.70 -14.26
C ALA A 138 -7.60 -38.61 -14.15
N THR A 139 -8.42 -38.45 -13.12
CA THR A 139 -9.66 -39.19 -12.93
C THR A 139 -10.71 -38.88 -14.02
N LEU A 140 -10.83 -37.58 -14.37
CA LEU A 140 -11.74 -37.13 -15.42
C LEU A 140 -11.28 -37.60 -16.81
N ASP A 141 -9.96 -37.58 -17.07
CA ASP A 141 -9.38 -38.12 -18.31
C ASP A 141 -9.67 -39.63 -18.47
N ALA A 142 -9.53 -40.40 -17.39
CA ALA A 142 -9.87 -41.81 -17.40
C ALA A 142 -11.40 -42.05 -17.58
N ALA A 143 -12.24 -41.21 -17.04
CA ALA A 143 -13.68 -41.24 -17.23
C ALA A 143 -14.08 -40.90 -18.67
N ALA A 144 -13.51 -39.87 -19.27
CA ALA A 144 -13.69 -39.51 -20.66
C ALA A 144 -13.26 -40.62 -21.61
N GLY A 145 -12.12 -41.28 -21.34
CA GLY A 145 -11.64 -42.47 -22.09
C GLY A 145 -12.60 -43.67 -22.05
N ARG A 146 -13.53 -43.70 -21.07
CA ARG A 146 -14.61 -44.69 -20.97
C ARG A 146 -15.91 -44.21 -21.60
N GLY A 147 -15.92 -43.06 -22.27
CA GLY A 147 -17.06 -42.50 -22.96
C GLY A 147 -18.04 -41.70 -22.09
N LEU A 148 -17.64 -41.32 -20.86
CA LEU A 148 -18.50 -40.50 -20.00
C LEU A 148 -18.43 -39.02 -20.44
N PRO A 149 -19.56 -38.29 -20.43
CA PRO A 149 -19.61 -36.87 -20.88
C PRO A 149 -19.10 -35.91 -19.79
N VAL A 150 -17.80 -35.94 -19.49
CA VAL A 150 -17.17 -35.15 -18.44
C VAL A 150 -16.31 -34.02 -18.97
N GLY A 151 -16.34 -33.70 -20.28
CA GLY A 151 -15.49 -32.71 -20.91
C GLY A 151 -15.57 -31.32 -20.26
N ASP A 152 -16.75 -30.75 -20.09
CA ASP A 152 -16.97 -29.46 -19.47
C ASP A 152 -16.45 -29.41 -18.03
N LEU A 153 -16.58 -30.49 -17.27
CA LEU A 153 -16.08 -30.56 -15.90
C LEU A 153 -14.57 -30.59 -15.90
N ARG A 154 -13.96 -31.37 -16.79
CA ARG A 154 -12.50 -31.42 -16.99
C ARG A 154 -11.93 -30.06 -17.31
N ASP A 155 -12.52 -29.33 -18.24
CA ASP A 155 -12.04 -28.02 -18.67
C ASP A 155 -12.15 -27.00 -17.51
N ARG A 156 -13.23 -27.03 -16.74
CA ARG A 156 -13.34 -26.21 -15.51
C ARG A 156 -12.25 -26.56 -14.47
N MET A 157 -11.92 -27.84 -14.30
CA MET A 157 -10.86 -28.23 -13.35
C MET A 157 -9.48 -27.86 -13.86
N ALA A 158 -9.23 -27.89 -15.16
CA ALA A 158 -8.00 -27.43 -15.78
C ALA A 158 -7.83 -25.91 -15.59
N ALA A 159 -8.90 -25.13 -15.81
CA ALA A 159 -8.89 -23.68 -15.55
C ALA A 159 -8.60 -23.37 -14.07
N ARG A 160 -9.20 -24.12 -13.14
CA ARG A 160 -8.92 -23.97 -11.70
C ARG A 160 -7.46 -24.29 -11.34
N LEU A 161 -6.85 -25.27 -11.98
CA LEU A 161 -5.44 -25.57 -11.76
C LEU A 161 -4.56 -24.38 -12.21
N ALA A 162 -4.81 -23.84 -13.40
CA ALA A 162 -4.13 -22.66 -13.90
C ALA A 162 -4.29 -21.45 -12.96
N ASP A 163 -5.49 -21.24 -12.42
CA ASP A 163 -5.75 -20.17 -11.44
C ASP A 163 -4.99 -20.36 -10.14
N VAL A 164 -4.87 -21.61 -9.64
CA VAL A 164 -4.08 -21.92 -8.43
C VAL A 164 -2.58 -21.72 -8.67
N GLU A 165 -2.10 -22.02 -9.85
CA GLU A 165 -0.71 -21.77 -10.25
C GLU A 165 -0.42 -20.27 -10.32
N ALA A 166 -1.29 -19.50 -10.98
CA ALA A 166 -1.20 -18.04 -11.04
C ALA A 166 -1.27 -17.39 -9.64
N TYR A 167 -2.17 -17.86 -8.78
CA TYR A 167 -2.26 -17.43 -7.37
C TYR A 167 -0.97 -17.69 -6.62
N SER A 168 -0.39 -18.88 -6.81
CA SER A 168 0.86 -19.26 -6.14
C SER A 168 2.05 -18.43 -6.63
N ALA A 169 2.09 -18.10 -7.92
CA ALA A 169 3.09 -17.21 -8.48
C ALA A 169 2.93 -15.78 -7.94
N ALA A 170 1.70 -15.28 -7.87
CA ALA A 170 1.40 -13.93 -7.43
C ALA A 170 1.89 -13.65 -5.99
N TYR A 171 1.52 -14.47 -4.98
CA TYR A 171 1.97 -14.17 -3.61
C TYR A 171 3.46 -14.42 -3.41
N ARG A 172 4.08 -15.33 -4.16
CA ARG A 172 5.52 -15.60 -4.06
C ARG A 172 6.37 -14.43 -4.53
N ALA A 173 5.89 -13.60 -5.44
CA ALA A 173 6.59 -12.42 -5.91
C ALA A 173 6.91 -11.42 -4.76
N TYR A 174 6.18 -11.50 -3.64
CA TYR A 174 6.32 -10.59 -2.49
C TYR A 174 6.96 -11.26 -1.27
N VAL A 175 7.52 -12.45 -1.45
CA VAL A 175 8.25 -13.20 -0.43
C VAL A 175 9.74 -13.09 -0.71
N GLY A 176 10.47 -12.56 0.24
CA GLY A 176 11.94 -12.49 0.19
C GLY A 176 12.56 -13.08 1.45
N PRO A 177 13.80 -13.58 1.37
CA PRO A 177 14.53 -13.99 2.55
C PRO A 177 14.89 -12.77 3.40
N THR A 178 14.70 -12.88 4.71
CA THR A 178 15.10 -11.87 5.68
C THR A 178 15.74 -12.51 6.88
N ASP A 179 16.83 -11.89 7.38
CA ASP A 179 17.48 -12.26 8.63
C ASP A 179 17.78 -10.96 9.40
N GLY A 180 17.02 -10.71 10.47
CA GLY A 180 16.99 -9.41 11.10
C GLY A 180 16.59 -8.31 10.10
N LEU A 181 17.47 -7.32 9.87
CA LEU A 181 17.31 -6.30 8.83
C LEU A 181 17.97 -6.66 7.48
N ALA A 182 18.73 -7.74 7.42
CA ALA A 182 19.27 -8.20 6.13
C ALA A 182 18.12 -8.64 5.22
N GLY A 183 18.10 -8.14 3.98
CA GLY A 183 17.03 -8.36 3.02
C GLY A 183 15.78 -7.49 3.24
N VAL A 184 15.80 -6.60 4.25
CA VAL A 184 14.73 -5.60 4.48
C VAL A 184 15.12 -4.29 3.83
N THR A 185 14.14 -3.65 3.15
CA THR A 185 14.29 -2.29 2.64
C THR A 185 13.13 -1.41 3.08
N LEU A 186 13.36 -0.10 3.13
CA LEU A 186 12.39 0.91 3.54
C LEU A 186 12.14 1.89 2.39
N ALA A 187 10.89 2.03 1.97
CA ALA A 187 10.46 3.00 0.96
C ALA A 187 9.76 4.17 1.63
N PRO A 188 10.43 5.30 1.91
CA PRO A 188 9.77 6.52 2.38
C PRO A 188 8.96 7.15 1.24
N PHE A 189 7.79 7.71 1.57
CA PHE A 189 6.95 8.41 0.59
C PHE A 189 6.30 9.68 1.14
N ALA A 190 6.38 9.95 2.44
CA ALA A 190 5.98 11.23 3.00
C ALA A 190 6.75 11.58 4.29
N ALA A 191 7.14 12.85 4.43
CA ALA A 191 7.50 13.45 5.70
C ALA A 191 6.24 14.09 6.29
N LEU A 192 5.76 13.58 7.44
CA LEU A 192 4.47 13.98 8.01
C LEU A 192 4.59 15.19 8.93
N ALA A 193 5.62 15.21 9.78
CA ALA A 193 5.83 16.26 10.77
C ALA A 193 7.30 16.31 11.21
N SER A 194 7.69 17.45 11.74
CA SER A 194 8.97 17.74 12.42
C SER A 194 8.72 18.62 13.64
N ALA A 195 9.75 19.05 14.35
CA ALA A 195 9.62 19.91 15.52
C ALA A 195 8.86 21.20 15.16
N GLY A 196 7.72 21.43 15.82
CA GLY A 196 6.88 22.60 15.60
C GLY A 196 6.22 22.73 14.23
N ALA A 197 6.29 21.71 13.37
CA ALA A 197 5.73 21.78 12.02
C ALA A 197 5.04 20.50 11.58
N SER A 198 3.85 20.64 10.96
CA SER A 198 3.19 19.62 10.16
C SER A 198 3.43 19.92 8.68
N HIS A 199 3.74 18.89 7.91
CA HIS A 199 4.05 19.03 6.48
C HIS A 199 2.87 18.65 5.56
N VAL A 200 1.66 18.56 6.11
CA VAL A 200 0.47 18.10 5.39
C VAL A 200 0.04 19.03 4.25
N ASP A 201 0.43 20.29 4.29
CA ASP A 201 0.15 21.29 3.27
C ASP A 201 1.24 21.38 2.16
N ARG A 202 2.31 20.58 2.30
CA ARG A 202 3.30 20.43 1.24
C ARG A 202 2.73 19.56 0.12
N ASP A 203 3.07 19.89 -1.13
CA ASP A 203 2.66 19.06 -2.26
C ASP A 203 3.39 17.70 -2.26
N HIS A 204 2.85 16.73 -3.00
CA HIS A 204 3.45 15.40 -3.06
C HIS A 204 4.82 15.39 -3.73
N GLY A 205 5.13 16.35 -4.60
CA GLY A 205 6.47 16.53 -5.18
C GLY A 205 7.50 16.76 -4.09
N TRP A 206 7.24 17.69 -3.17
CA TRP A 206 8.12 17.97 -2.04
C TRP A 206 8.37 16.73 -1.16
N HIS A 207 7.32 15.98 -0.83
CA HIS A 207 7.45 14.74 -0.03
C HIS A 207 8.32 13.69 -0.72
N LEU A 208 8.10 13.49 -2.02
CA LEU A 208 8.81 12.47 -2.79
C LEU A 208 10.25 12.89 -3.11
N ASP A 209 10.52 14.17 -3.32
CA ASP A 209 11.89 14.68 -3.52
C ASP A 209 12.72 14.56 -2.23
N LEU A 210 12.10 14.79 -1.06
CA LEU A 210 12.73 14.51 0.23
C LEU A 210 13.02 13.01 0.39
N ALA A 211 12.07 12.16 0.03
CA ALA A 211 12.23 10.71 0.07
C ALA A 211 13.34 10.22 -0.86
N ASP A 212 13.45 10.77 -2.08
CA ASP A 212 14.52 10.43 -3.04
C ASP A 212 15.90 10.80 -2.49
N ARG A 213 16.02 11.94 -1.78
CA ARG A 213 17.27 12.34 -1.10
C ARG A 213 17.66 11.34 -0.03
N LEU A 214 16.71 10.84 0.77
CA LEU A 214 16.98 9.78 1.74
C LEU A 214 17.45 8.50 1.04
N CYS A 215 16.75 8.08 -0.02
CA CYS A 215 17.11 6.89 -0.78
C CYS A 215 18.51 6.98 -1.40
N ALA A 216 18.94 8.17 -1.83
CA ALA A 216 20.26 8.37 -2.41
C ALA A 216 21.41 8.20 -1.39
N THR A 217 21.16 8.34 -0.08
CA THR A 217 22.18 8.21 0.96
C THR A 217 22.54 6.76 1.29
N ASP A 218 21.60 5.85 1.18
CA ASP A 218 21.79 4.40 1.46
C ASP A 218 20.92 3.55 0.52
N PRO A 219 21.31 3.41 -0.77
CA PRO A 219 20.54 2.65 -1.76
C PRO A 219 20.41 1.16 -1.45
N GLY A 220 21.23 0.62 -0.52
CA GLY A 220 21.15 -0.76 -0.06
C GLY A 220 20.03 -1.00 0.95
N PHE A 221 19.47 0.06 1.54
CA PHE A 221 18.41 -0.01 2.53
C PHE A 221 17.14 0.70 2.09
N PHE A 222 17.25 1.85 1.42
CA PHE A 222 16.08 2.56 0.95
C PHE A 222 15.69 2.17 -0.47
N THR A 223 14.38 2.14 -0.72
CA THR A 223 13.80 1.89 -2.04
C THR A 223 13.04 3.13 -2.50
N VAL A 224 13.35 3.59 -3.71
CA VAL A 224 12.68 4.74 -4.32
C VAL A 224 11.25 4.38 -4.71
N THR A 225 10.29 5.25 -4.39
CA THR A 225 8.92 5.16 -4.89
C THR A 225 8.83 5.77 -6.28
N ARG A 226 8.75 4.93 -7.31
CA ARG A 226 8.60 5.38 -8.70
C ARG A 226 7.26 6.09 -8.87
N ARG A 227 7.23 7.14 -9.68
CA ARG A 227 6.04 7.98 -9.84
C ARG A 227 5.85 8.54 -11.24
N ARG A 228 4.63 8.95 -11.54
CA ARG A 228 4.25 9.79 -12.69
C ARG A 228 3.36 10.92 -12.19
N VAL A 229 3.67 12.14 -12.59
CA VAL A 229 2.79 13.30 -12.38
C VAL A 229 1.91 13.44 -13.61
N VAL A 230 0.60 13.56 -13.42
CA VAL A 230 -0.40 13.61 -14.48
C VAL A 230 -1.22 14.87 -14.34
N ASP A 231 -1.21 15.70 -15.36
CA ASP A 231 -2.21 16.75 -15.56
C ASP A 231 -3.49 16.08 -16.11
N LEU A 232 -4.60 16.22 -15.42
CA LEU A 232 -5.85 15.57 -15.80
C LEU A 232 -6.54 16.23 -17.03
N ALA A 233 -6.01 17.33 -17.53
CA ALA A 233 -6.41 17.91 -18.83
C ALA A 233 -5.60 17.32 -20.01
N ASP A 234 -4.48 16.61 -19.74
CA ASP A 234 -3.61 16.03 -20.75
C ASP A 234 -3.90 14.53 -20.93
N ALA A 235 -4.62 14.19 -21.99
CA ALA A 235 -4.96 12.81 -22.35
C ALA A 235 -3.72 11.95 -22.65
N SER A 236 -2.61 12.54 -23.11
CA SER A 236 -1.36 11.81 -23.37
C SER A 236 -0.70 11.41 -22.06
N ALA A 237 -0.63 12.31 -21.07
CA ALA A 237 -0.11 12.01 -19.75
C ALA A 237 -0.93 10.94 -19.03
N GLU A 238 -2.26 10.94 -19.21
CA GLU A 238 -3.12 9.86 -18.72
C GLU A 238 -2.79 8.51 -19.36
N ALA A 239 -2.68 8.49 -20.69
CA ALA A 239 -2.37 7.26 -21.43
C ALA A 239 -1.00 6.69 -21.01
N ASP A 240 0.00 7.55 -20.83
CA ASP A 240 1.33 7.15 -20.36
C ASP A 240 1.29 6.57 -18.94
N ALA A 241 0.52 7.16 -18.02
CA ALA A 241 0.37 6.64 -16.66
C ALA A 241 -0.36 5.28 -16.65
N ILE A 242 -1.37 5.10 -17.50
CA ILE A 242 -2.07 3.82 -17.67
C ILE A 242 -1.13 2.78 -18.27
N GLY A 243 -0.38 3.13 -19.31
CA GLY A 243 0.63 2.26 -19.92
C GLY A 243 1.70 1.82 -18.91
N TRP A 244 2.17 2.75 -18.09
CA TRP A 244 3.09 2.43 -17.00
C TRP A 244 2.48 1.47 -15.97
N TRP A 245 1.22 1.66 -15.57
CA TRP A 245 0.54 0.73 -14.66
C TRP A 245 0.40 -0.67 -15.25
N LEU A 246 0.06 -0.78 -16.55
CA LEU A 246 -0.01 -2.06 -17.24
C LEU A 246 1.35 -2.76 -17.23
N ALA A 247 2.44 -2.05 -17.56
CA ALA A 247 3.80 -2.59 -17.54
C ALA A 247 4.23 -3.00 -16.12
N LEU A 248 3.94 -2.17 -15.12
CA LEU A 248 4.24 -2.44 -13.71
C LEU A 248 3.54 -3.71 -13.21
N THR A 249 2.25 -3.85 -13.48
CA THR A 249 1.46 -5.00 -13.02
C THR A 249 1.76 -6.28 -13.81
N ALA A 250 2.07 -6.17 -15.10
CA ALA A 250 2.56 -7.29 -15.90
C ALA A 250 3.92 -7.82 -15.41
N ALA A 251 4.78 -6.94 -14.87
CA ALA A 251 6.05 -7.33 -14.24
C ALA A 251 5.88 -7.87 -12.80
N GLY A 252 4.65 -8.04 -12.31
CA GLY A 252 4.34 -8.59 -10.98
C GLY A 252 4.23 -7.54 -9.87
N GLY A 253 4.22 -6.24 -10.20
CA GLY A 253 3.99 -5.17 -9.22
C GLY A 253 2.55 -5.17 -8.68
N GLU A 254 2.35 -4.65 -7.46
CA GLU A 254 1.02 -4.58 -6.84
C GLU A 254 0.06 -3.68 -7.63
N GLY A 255 0.57 -2.59 -8.19
CA GLY A 255 -0.20 -1.57 -8.90
C GLY A 255 0.27 -0.17 -8.53
N MET A 256 -0.66 0.79 -8.49
CA MET A 256 -0.37 2.17 -8.12
C MET A 256 -1.35 2.73 -7.11
N VAL A 257 -0.94 3.84 -6.47
CA VAL A 257 -1.82 4.74 -5.74
C VAL A 257 -1.86 6.07 -6.46
N VAL A 258 -3.05 6.52 -6.81
CA VAL A 258 -3.27 7.86 -7.37
C VAL A 258 -3.61 8.80 -6.23
N LYS A 259 -2.91 9.95 -6.12
CA LYS A 259 -3.07 10.94 -5.05
C LYS A 259 -3.21 12.34 -5.64
N PRO A 260 -3.95 13.26 -4.99
CA PRO A 260 -3.94 14.67 -5.40
C PRO A 260 -2.52 15.24 -5.29
N TYR A 261 -2.00 15.89 -6.31
CA TYR A 261 -0.65 16.46 -6.27
C TYR A 261 -0.50 17.55 -5.18
N ALA A 262 -1.57 18.27 -4.90
CA ALA A 262 -1.60 19.37 -3.93
C ALA A 262 -1.25 18.99 -2.47
N GLY A 263 -1.13 17.68 -2.17
CA GLY A 263 -0.65 17.21 -0.88
C GLY A 263 -1.70 16.49 -0.03
N LEU A 264 -1.32 16.20 1.22
CA LEU A 264 -2.14 15.39 2.14
C LEU A 264 -3.42 16.11 2.58
N ALA A 265 -3.38 17.43 2.77
CA ALA A 265 -4.55 18.23 3.16
C ALA A 265 -5.38 18.74 1.98
N ALA A 266 -5.19 18.18 0.78
CA ALA A 266 -5.87 18.60 -0.45
C ALA A 266 -7.39 18.62 -0.32
N ARG A 267 -8.00 19.70 -0.84
CA ARG A 267 -9.45 19.93 -0.81
C ARG A 267 -10.00 20.17 -2.20
N SER A 268 -11.27 19.80 -2.38
CA SER A 268 -12.01 20.14 -3.59
C SER A 268 -12.25 21.65 -3.68
N PRO A 269 -12.61 22.19 -4.86
CA PRO A 269 -13.01 23.60 -5.00
C PRO A 269 -14.14 24.04 -4.06
N LYS A 270 -14.95 23.07 -3.58
CA LYS A 270 -16.03 23.32 -2.60
C LYS A 270 -15.55 23.24 -1.13
N GLY A 271 -14.25 23.09 -0.89
CA GLY A 271 -13.66 23.00 0.44
C GLY A 271 -13.71 21.64 1.13
N SER A 272 -14.32 20.63 0.52
CA SER A 272 -14.38 19.27 1.07
C SER A 272 -13.02 18.58 0.97
N LEU A 273 -12.61 17.85 2.02
CA LEU A 273 -11.41 17.05 2.01
C LEU A 273 -11.49 15.97 0.91
N LEU A 274 -10.43 15.82 0.15
CA LEU A 274 -10.33 14.81 -0.91
C LEU A 274 -9.93 13.44 -0.34
N GLN A 275 -10.19 12.38 -1.11
CA GLN A 275 -9.60 11.06 -0.80
C GLN A 275 -8.08 11.21 -0.75
N PRO A 276 -7.40 10.70 0.30
CA PRO A 276 -5.94 10.83 0.45
C PRO A 276 -5.15 10.04 -0.59
N GLY A 277 -5.80 9.11 -1.23
CA GLY A 277 -5.27 8.28 -2.30
C GLY A 277 -6.30 7.23 -2.70
N ILE A 278 -6.30 6.91 -3.98
CA ILE A 278 -7.12 5.86 -4.59
C ILE A 278 -6.18 4.78 -5.10
N LYS A 279 -6.33 3.56 -4.57
CA LYS A 279 -5.50 2.43 -4.98
C LYS A 279 -6.07 1.76 -6.24
N CYS A 280 -5.17 1.47 -7.18
CA CYS A 280 -5.44 0.75 -8.43
C CYS A 280 -4.53 -0.46 -8.48
N ARG A 281 -5.06 -1.63 -8.09
CA ARG A 281 -4.31 -2.87 -7.93
C ARG A 281 -4.36 -3.70 -9.21
N GLY A 282 -3.24 -4.35 -9.53
CA GLY A 282 -3.13 -5.23 -10.69
C GLY A 282 -3.96 -6.50 -10.56
N ARG A 283 -4.30 -7.09 -11.71
CA ARG A 283 -5.12 -8.29 -11.80
C ARG A 283 -4.56 -9.45 -10.98
N GLU A 284 -3.27 -9.73 -11.10
CA GLU A 284 -2.68 -10.88 -10.40
C GLU A 284 -2.49 -10.62 -8.90
N TYR A 285 -2.24 -9.35 -8.50
CA TYR A 285 -2.29 -9.00 -7.09
C TYR A 285 -3.69 -9.19 -6.48
N LEU A 286 -4.74 -8.81 -7.19
CA LEU A 286 -6.12 -9.00 -6.73
C LEU A 286 -6.48 -10.49 -6.57
N ARG A 287 -5.79 -11.38 -7.26
CA ARG A 287 -5.92 -12.84 -7.06
C ARG A 287 -5.50 -13.26 -5.66
N ILE A 288 -4.51 -12.60 -5.06
CA ILE A 288 -4.14 -12.82 -3.65
C ILE A 288 -5.28 -12.43 -2.72
N ILE A 289 -5.96 -11.31 -3.02
CA ILE A 289 -7.00 -10.72 -2.16
C ILE A 289 -8.31 -11.48 -2.24
N TYR A 290 -8.75 -11.87 -3.45
CA TYR A 290 -10.07 -12.43 -3.71
C TYR A 290 -10.05 -13.96 -3.90
N GLY A 291 -8.88 -14.56 -3.99
CA GLY A 291 -8.69 -16.00 -4.19
C GLY A 291 -8.36 -16.38 -5.62
N PRO A 292 -7.91 -17.64 -5.84
CA PRO A 292 -7.43 -18.12 -7.13
C PRO A 292 -8.40 -17.87 -8.28
N GLY A 293 -9.65 -18.23 -8.12
CA GLY A 293 -10.68 -18.18 -9.17
C GLY A 293 -11.41 -16.84 -9.31
N TYR A 294 -10.90 -15.72 -8.76
CA TYR A 294 -11.64 -14.46 -8.81
C TYR A 294 -11.85 -13.93 -10.23
N THR A 295 -11.05 -14.36 -11.19
CA THR A 295 -11.17 -13.98 -12.61
C THR A 295 -12.22 -14.82 -13.36
N ASP A 296 -12.80 -15.84 -12.72
CA ASP A 296 -13.98 -16.53 -13.24
C ASP A 296 -15.09 -15.51 -13.53
N PRO A 297 -15.74 -15.56 -14.70
CA PRO A 297 -16.71 -14.55 -15.11
C PRO A 297 -17.84 -14.30 -14.10
N GLU A 298 -18.38 -15.34 -13.46
CA GLU A 298 -19.44 -15.19 -12.48
C GLU A 298 -18.95 -14.54 -11.19
N GLN A 299 -17.76 -14.92 -10.71
CA GLN A 299 -17.16 -14.33 -9.51
C GLN A 299 -16.73 -12.88 -9.76
N LEU A 300 -16.11 -12.61 -10.90
CA LEU A 300 -15.74 -11.26 -11.29
C LEU A 300 -16.98 -10.36 -11.41
N ALA A 301 -18.05 -10.84 -12.04
CA ALA A 301 -19.32 -10.11 -12.13
C ALA A 301 -19.93 -9.83 -10.73
N ALA A 302 -19.80 -10.75 -9.78
CA ALA A 302 -20.22 -10.52 -8.40
C ALA A 302 -19.37 -9.43 -7.71
N LEU A 303 -18.03 -9.46 -7.85
CA LEU A 303 -17.13 -8.46 -7.32
C LEU A 303 -17.35 -7.09 -7.94
N ARG A 304 -17.70 -7.02 -9.20
CA ARG A 304 -17.99 -5.75 -9.92
C ARG A 304 -19.20 -5.01 -9.36
N ARG A 305 -20.13 -5.72 -8.66
CA ARG A 305 -21.29 -5.11 -7.97
C ARG A 305 -20.97 -4.56 -6.57
N ARG A 306 -19.70 -4.61 -6.13
CA ARG A 306 -19.27 -4.10 -4.81
C ARG A 306 -19.61 -2.63 -4.62
N SER A 307 -20.00 -2.25 -3.39
CA SER A 307 -20.20 -0.86 -3.00
C SER A 307 -18.98 -0.34 -2.25
N LEU A 308 -18.43 0.77 -2.69
CA LEU A 308 -17.24 1.41 -2.09
C LEU A 308 -17.58 2.59 -1.17
N GLY A 309 -18.86 2.99 -1.08
CA GLY A 309 -19.25 4.21 -0.36
C GLY A 309 -18.83 4.19 1.11
N ARG A 310 -19.10 3.09 1.81
CA ARG A 310 -18.71 2.95 3.23
C ARG A 310 -17.19 2.97 3.41
N LYS A 311 -16.44 2.26 2.57
CA LYS A 311 -14.97 2.24 2.63
C LYS A 311 -14.36 3.60 2.33
N ARG A 312 -14.90 4.33 1.35
CA ARG A 312 -14.46 5.68 1.01
C ARG A 312 -14.76 6.67 2.14
N GLY A 313 -15.94 6.59 2.74
CA GLY A 313 -16.31 7.42 3.90
C GLY A 313 -15.41 7.16 5.11
N LEU A 314 -15.10 5.89 5.38
CA LEU A 314 -14.18 5.49 6.45
C LEU A 314 -12.76 6.01 6.20
N ALA A 315 -12.25 5.87 4.97
CA ALA A 315 -10.93 6.36 4.60
C ALA A 315 -10.80 7.89 4.76
N LEU A 316 -11.86 8.65 4.44
CA LEU A 316 -11.88 10.10 4.67
C LEU A 316 -11.90 10.45 6.15
N ARG A 317 -12.68 9.73 6.97
CA ARG A 317 -12.75 9.95 8.41
C ARG A 317 -11.39 9.67 9.07
N GLU A 318 -10.79 8.53 8.77
CA GLU A 318 -9.45 8.14 9.23
C GLU A 318 -8.42 9.23 8.84
N HIS A 319 -8.48 9.69 7.60
CA HIS A 319 -7.59 10.72 7.09
C HIS A 319 -7.76 12.07 7.81
N ALA A 320 -8.99 12.53 7.99
CA ALA A 320 -9.28 13.78 8.71
C ALA A 320 -8.78 13.75 10.15
N LEU A 321 -8.96 12.61 10.84
CA LEU A 321 -8.42 12.40 12.20
C LEU A 321 -6.89 12.38 12.20
N GLY A 322 -6.26 11.78 11.17
CA GLY A 322 -4.81 11.78 10.99
C GLY A 322 -4.24 13.19 10.82
N LEU A 323 -4.85 14.02 9.97
CA LEU A 323 -4.48 15.42 9.82
C LEU A 323 -4.60 16.20 11.13
N ALA A 324 -5.70 16.00 11.87
CA ALA A 324 -5.89 16.62 13.19
C ALA A 324 -4.84 16.16 14.21
N ALA A 325 -4.44 14.89 14.18
CA ALA A 325 -3.41 14.34 15.06
C ALA A 325 -2.02 14.94 14.75
N LEU A 326 -1.68 15.13 13.47
CA LEU A 326 -0.44 15.78 13.04
C LEU A 326 -0.40 17.26 13.43
N ALA A 327 -1.51 17.98 13.27
CA ALA A 327 -1.63 19.36 13.73
C ALA A 327 -1.45 19.44 15.26
N ALA A 328 -2.15 18.59 16.02
CA ALA A 328 -2.01 18.54 17.47
C ALA A 328 -0.59 18.18 17.94
N LEU A 329 0.15 17.38 17.16
CA LEU A 329 1.56 17.07 17.43
C LEU A 329 2.44 18.30 17.19
N ALA A 330 2.28 18.98 16.07
CA ALA A 330 3.05 20.17 15.70
C ALA A 330 2.79 21.35 16.66
N ASP A 331 1.54 21.53 17.09
CA ASP A 331 1.14 22.58 18.04
C ASP A 331 1.53 22.27 19.49
N GLY A 332 2.18 21.14 19.77
CA GLY A 332 2.55 20.73 21.13
C GLY A 332 1.33 20.48 22.04
N ALA A 333 0.17 20.11 21.48
CA ALA A 333 -1.04 19.84 22.24
C ALA A 333 -0.81 18.80 23.34
N PRO A 334 -1.55 18.86 24.45
CA PRO A 334 -1.36 17.94 25.57
C PRO A 334 -1.57 16.47 25.15
N LEU A 335 -0.86 15.56 25.81
CA LEU A 335 -0.79 14.14 25.45
C LEU A 335 -2.18 13.49 25.33
N TRP A 336 -3.11 13.83 26.26
CA TRP A 336 -4.46 13.28 26.22
C TRP A 336 -5.22 13.63 24.93
N ARG A 337 -5.01 14.83 24.40
CA ARG A 337 -5.64 15.26 23.14
C ARG A 337 -5.10 14.48 21.95
N ARG A 338 -3.81 14.24 21.91
CA ARG A 338 -3.17 13.40 20.88
C ARG A 338 -3.65 11.96 20.97
N HIS A 339 -3.76 11.40 22.18
CA HIS A 339 -4.30 10.06 22.39
C HIS A 339 -5.76 9.93 21.95
N GLU A 340 -6.62 10.91 22.27
CA GLU A 340 -8.02 10.92 21.81
C GLU A 340 -8.12 10.74 20.29
N LEU A 341 -7.31 11.48 19.52
CA LEU A 341 -7.29 11.39 18.05
C LEU A 341 -6.77 10.02 17.56
N VAL A 342 -5.70 9.51 18.17
CA VAL A 342 -5.16 8.18 17.84
C VAL A 342 -6.18 7.08 18.15
N PHE A 343 -6.85 7.11 19.29
CA PHE A 343 -7.91 6.15 19.60
C PHE A 343 -9.09 6.23 18.63
N ALA A 344 -9.47 7.44 18.20
CA ALA A 344 -10.51 7.61 17.20
C ALA A 344 -10.10 7.01 15.84
N ILE A 345 -8.82 7.11 15.43
CA ILE A 345 -8.29 6.46 14.23
C ILE A 345 -8.36 4.93 14.37
N LEU A 346 -7.91 4.38 15.50
CA LEU A 346 -7.96 2.93 15.76
C LEU A 346 -9.40 2.42 15.81
N ALA A 347 -10.34 3.20 16.35
CA ALA A 347 -11.77 2.86 16.32
C ALA A 347 -12.31 2.77 14.88
N CYS A 348 -11.85 3.63 13.95
CA CYS A 348 -12.21 3.53 12.54
C CYS A 348 -11.76 2.20 11.91
N GLU A 349 -10.64 1.62 12.34
CA GLU A 349 -10.14 0.35 11.82
C GLU A 349 -10.98 -0.86 12.26
N SER A 350 -11.67 -0.76 13.38
CA SER A 350 -12.59 -1.81 13.88
C SER A 350 -13.99 -1.75 13.27
N GLU A 351 -14.28 -0.76 12.42
CA GLU A 351 -15.56 -0.67 11.71
C GLU A 351 -15.76 -1.89 10.77
N PRO A 352 -16.97 -2.49 10.76
CA PRO A 352 -17.24 -3.68 9.96
C PRO A 352 -17.34 -3.34 8.46
N VAL A 353 -16.20 -3.24 7.83
CA VAL A 353 -16.03 -3.07 6.39
C VAL A 353 -15.24 -4.26 5.86
N ASP A 354 -15.57 -4.73 4.66
CA ASP A 354 -14.81 -5.81 4.02
C ASP A 354 -13.32 -5.39 3.94
N PRO A 355 -12.41 -6.08 4.63
CA PRO A 355 -10.99 -5.72 4.67
C PRO A 355 -10.29 -5.84 3.31
N ARG A 356 -10.93 -6.54 2.36
CA ARG A 356 -10.41 -6.69 1.00
C ARG A 356 -10.60 -5.44 0.12
N LEU A 357 -11.47 -4.52 0.55
CA LEU A 357 -11.74 -3.25 -0.14
C LEU A 357 -10.72 -2.14 0.16
#